data_0c104afdb58dc3c782a8118aef6bb549
#
_entry.id   0c104afdb58dc3c782a8118aef6bb549
#
_cell.length_a   1.000
_cell.length_b   1.000
_cell.length_c   1.000
_cell.angle_alpha   90.00
_cell.angle_beta   90.00
_cell.angle_gamma   90.00
#
_symmetry.space_group_name_H-M   'P 1'
#
loop_
_entity.id
_entity.type
_entity.pdbx_description
1 polymer ?
#
loop_
_entity_poly.entity_id
_entity_poly.type
_entity_poly.pdbx_seq_one_letter_code
_entity_poly.pdbx_strand_id
1 'polypeptide(L)' 'MLVNMKDMLDNASRDGYAVMAVNSVNMEMVRAVIEAANEEHFPIIVQMGVGQMSKLAHADDIVPMVINMAERADVP' A
#
# COMPACT_ATOMS: atom_id res chain seq x y z
N MET A 1 -1.32 9.43 2.12
CA MET A 1 -0.39 10.18 1.24
C MET A 1 0.55 9.21 0.51
N LEU A 2 0.63 9.32 -0.78
CA LEU A 2 1.54 8.50 -1.58
C LEU A 2 2.98 9.03 -1.45
N VAL A 3 3.90 8.18 -1.02
CA VAL A 3 5.32 8.52 -0.85
C VAL A 3 6.19 7.43 -1.48
N ASN A 4 7.47 7.70 -1.72
CA ASN A 4 8.37 6.62 -2.07
C ASN A 4 8.81 5.86 -0.81
N MET A 5 9.29 4.64 -0.99
CA MET A 5 9.59 3.78 0.16
C MET A 5 10.90 4.11 0.87
N LYS A 6 11.76 4.91 0.28
CA LYS A 6 13.11 5.12 0.86
C LYS A 6 13.04 5.72 2.26
N ASP A 7 12.45 6.89 2.40
CA ASP A 7 12.39 7.58 3.70
C ASP A 7 11.53 6.82 4.70
N MET A 8 10.43 6.22 4.24
CA MET A 8 9.55 5.42 5.08
C MET A 8 10.29 4.21 5.67
N LEU A 9 11.06 3.49 4.86
CA LEU A 9 11.81 2.33 5.32
C LEU A 9 13.06 2.71 6.11
N ASP A 10 13.71 3.82 5.77
CA ASP A 10 14.85 4.34 6.55
C ASP A 10 14.39 4.72 7.97
N ASN A 11 13.24 5.36 8.09
CA ASN A 11 12.65 5.70 9.40
C ASN A 11 12.31 4.44 10.20
N ALA A 12 11.72 3.44 9.55
CA ALA A 12 11.39 2.17 10.19
C ALA A 12 12.65 1.45 10.71
N SER A 13 13.68 1.41 9.90
CA SER A 13 14.96 0.79 10.27
C SER A 13 15.62 1.52 11.43
N ARG A 14 15.64 2.85 11.39
CA ARG A 14 16.24 3.66 12.46
C ARG A 14 15.49 3.51 13.77
N ASP A 15 14.15 3.52 13.74
CA ASP A 15 13.32 3.53 14.95
C ASP A 15 12.91 2.13 15.40
N GLY A 16 13.29 1.08 14.68
CA GLY A 16 13.14 -0.31 15.10
C GLY A 16 11.73 -0.87 14.95
N TYR A 17 10.98 -0.50 13.91
CA TYR A 17 9.69 -1.10 13.60
C TYR A 17 9.62 -1.64 12.17
N ALA A 18 8.67 -2.52 11.92
CA ALA A 18 8.41 -3.08 10.59
C ALA A 18 7.25 -2.36 9.92
N VAL A 19 7.31 -2.25 8.60
CA VAL A 19 6.19 -1.77 7.77
C VAL A 19 5.60 -2.97 7.06
N MET A 20 4.30 -3.20 7.26
CA MET A 20 3.61 -4.32 6.61
C MET A 20 3.43 -4.02 5.12
N ALA A 21 3.66 -5.04 4.29
CA ALA A 21 3.39 -5.00 2.86
C ALA A 21 2.28 -6.01 2.54
N VAL A 22 1.11 -5.52 2.15
CA VAL A 22 -0.09 -6.34 2.02
C VAL A 22 -0.44 -6.54 0.56
N ASN A 23 -0.53 -7.81 0.14
CA ASN A 23 -1.01 -8.16 -1.19
C ASN A 23 -2.50 -7.84 -1.32
N SER A 24 -2.85 -7.02 -2.31
CA SER A 24 -4.21 -6.56 -2.53
C SER A 24 -4.53 -6.63 -4.01
N VAL A 25 -5.57 -7.38 -4.37
CA VAL A 25 -5.89 -7.72 -5.78
C VAL A 25 -7.17 -7.05 -6.29
N ASN A 26 -7.89 -6.33 -5.44
CA ASN A 26 -9.10 -5.63 -5.84
C ASN A 26 -9.28 -4.35 -5.01
N MET A 27 -10.26 -3.53 -5.40
CA MET A 27 -10.48 -2.25 -4.75
C MET A 27 -10.90 -2.40 -3.28
N GLU A 28 -11.69 -3.39 -2.96
CA GLU A 28 -12.16 -3.63 -1.59
C GLU A 28 -11.02 -3.97 -0.65
N MET A 29 -10.06 -4.77 -1.11
CA MET A 29 -8.87 -5.10 -0.33
C MET A 29 -7.98 -3.88 -0.13
N VAL A 30 -7.73 -3.12 -1.19
CA VAL A 30 -6.93 -1.88 -1.11
C VAL A 30 -7.57 -0.89 -0.14
N ARG A 31 -8.89 -0.71 -0.23
CA ARG A 31 -9.63 0.16 0.67
C ARG A 31 -9.48 -0.28 2.11
N ALA A 32 -9.68 -1.55 2.40
CA ALA A 32 -9.58 -2.09 3.76
C ALA A 32 -8.18 -1.86 4.34
N VAL A 33 -7.14 -2.09 3.55
CA VAL A 33 -5.75 -1.90 3.98
C VAL A 33 -5.46 -0.42 4.30
N ILE A 34 -5.89 0.48 3.44
CA ILE A 34 -5.66 1.93 3.63
C ILE A 34 -6.48 2.46 4.82
N GLU A 35 -7.74 2.04 4.96
CA GLU A 35 -8.57 2.44 6.11
C GLU A 35 -7.97 1.97 7.43
N ALA A 36 -7.49 0.73 7.48
CA ALA A 36 -6.83 0.20 8.68
C ALA A 36 -5.56 1.00 9.01
N ALA A 37 -4.76 1.32 8.00
CA ALA A 37 -3.55 2.13 8.20
C ALA A 37 -3.87 3.53 8.72
N ASN A 38 -4.92 4.16 8.19
CA ASN A 38 -5.38 5.47 8.67
C ASN A 38 -5.84 5.40 10.13
N GLU A 39 -6.61 4.38 10.50
CA GLU A 39 -7.10 4.20 11.87
C GLU A 39 -5.95 3.99 12.86
N GLU A 40 -4.95 3.22 12.47
CA GLU A 40 -3.79 2.92 13.31
C GLU A 40 -2.72 4.02 13.26
N HIS A 41 -2.86 5.01 12.38
CA HIS A 41 -1.87 6.08 12.17
C HIS A 41 -0.48 5.52 11.86
N PHE A 42 -0.41 4.53 10.97
CA PHE A 42 0.81 3.79 10.69
C PHE A 42 1.05 3.66 9.18
N PRO A 43 2.31 3.74 8.71
CA PRO A 43 2.59 3.58 7.29
C PRO A 43 2.30 2.16 6.81
N ILE A 44 1.95 2.03 5.53
CA ILE A 44 1.58 0.75 4.93
C ILE A 44 2.10 0.67 3.49
N ILE A 45 2.44 -0.54 3.05
CA ILE A 45 2.77 -0.81 1.66
C ILE A 45 1.66 -1.67 1.05
N VAL A 46 1.06 -1.18 -0.03
CA VAL A 46 0.11 -1.96 -0.83
C VAL A 46 0.88 -2.54 -1.99
N GLN A 47 0.83 -3.85 -2.13
CA GLN A 47 1.59 -4.55 -3.16
C GLN A 47 0.76 -5.63 -3.86
N MET A 48 1.30 -6.14 -4.97
CA MET A 48 0.71 -7.26 -5.69
C MET A 48 1.82 -8.11 -6.31
N GLY A 49 1.70 -9.43 -6.22
CA GLY A 49 2.65 -10.37 -6.81
C GLY A 49 2.45 -10.51 -8.33
N VAL A 50 3.51 -10.92 -9.02
CA VAL A 50 3.49 -11.12 -10.49
C VAL A 50 2.40 -12.13 -10.91
N GLY A 51 2.24 -13.23 -10.17
CA GLY A 51 1.20 -14.22 -10.44
C GLY A 51 -0.21 -13.66 -10.30
N GLN A 52 -0.43 -12.76 -9.35
CA GLN A 52 -1.71 -12.09 -9.15
C GLN A 52 -2.01 -11.11 -10.29
N MET A 53 -1.01 -10.37 -10.76
CA MET A 53 -1.16 -9.45 -11.89
C MET A 53 -1.50 -10.18 -13.20
N SER A 54 -1.00 -11.39 -13.39
CA SER A 54 -1.27 -12.16 -14.61
C SER A 54 -2.61 -12.88 -14.59
N LYS A 55 -3.17 -13.19 -13.41
CA LYS A 55 -4.37 -14.04 -13.28
C LYS A 55 -5.59 -13.35 -12.69
N LEU A 56 -5.41 -12.36 -11.85
CA LEU A 56 -6.49 -11.77 -11.06
C LEU A 56 -6.78 -10.31 -11.42
N ALA A 57 -5.73 -9.49 -11.55
CA ALA A 57 -5.91 -8.07 -11.81
C ALA A 57 -4.74 -7.55 -12.64
N HIS A 58 -5.05 -7.02 -13.81
CA HIS A 58 -4.03 -6.47 -14.70
C HIS A 58 -3.44 -5.18 -14.08
N ALA A 59 -2.12 -5.02 -14.17
CA ALA A 59 -1.42 -3.87 -13.57
C ALA A 59 -1.94 -2.54 -14.11
N ASP A 60 -2.26 -2.46 -15.40
CA ASP A 60 -2.76 -1.23 -16.03
C ASP A 60 -4.10 -0.77 -15.45
N ASP A 61 -4.86 -1.68 -14.86
CA ASP A 61 -6.15 -1.38 -14.24
C ASP A 61 -6.01 -1.09 -12.74
N ILE A 62 -5.25 -1.92 -12.04
CA ILE A 62 -5.20 -1.83 -10.58
C ILE A 62 -4.22 -0.76 -10.07
N VAL A 63 -3.09 -0.58 -10.73
CA VAL A 63 -2.06 0.38 -10.25
C VAL A 63 -2.58 1.82 -10.23
N PRO A 64 -3.24 2.33 -11.28
CA PRO A 64 -3.82 3.67 -11.21
C PRO A 64 -4.84 3.84 -10.08
N MET A 65 -5.65 2.82 -9.84
CA MET A 65 -6.62 2.83 -8.75
C MET A 65 -5.92 2.91 -7.38
N VAL A 66 -4.90 2.09 -7.16
CA VAL A 66 -4.15 2.08 -5.90
C VAL A 66 -3.48 3.43 -5.67
N ILE A 67 -2.84 3.99 -6.68
CA ILE A 67 -2.20 5.31 -6.59
C ILE A 67 -3.22 6.38 -6.20
N ASN A 68 -4.37 6.39 -6.87
CA ASN A 68 -5.43 7.35 -6.59
C ASN A 68 -5.94 7.23 -5.14
N MET A 69 -6.11 6.02 -4.66
CA MET A 69 -6.54 5.78 -3.27
C MET A 69 -5.45 6.14 -2.26
N ALA A 70 -4.19 5.82 -2.56
CA ALA A 70 -3.06 6.13 -1.69
C ALA A 70 -2.84 7.65 -1.54
N GLU A 71 -3.05 8.42 -2.60
CA GLU A 71 -2.94 9.88 -2.55
C GLU A 71 -3.92 10.51 -1.56
N ARG A 72 -5.07 9.90 -1.35
CA ARG A 72 -6.08 10.36 -0.40
C ARG A 72 -5.89 9.83 1.02
N ALA A 73 -4.94 8.91 1.24
CA ALA A 73 -4.68 8.36 2.56
C ALA A 73 -4.08 9.42 3.50
N ASP A 74 -4.35 9.29 4.79
CA ASP A 74 -3.85 10.19 5.82
C ASP A 74 -2.43 9.83 6.29
N VAL A 75 -1.97 8.63 5.95
CA VAL A 75 -0.66 8.09 6.31
C VAL A 75 0.17 7.78 5.07
N PRO A 76 1.52 7.66 5.22
CA PRO A 76 2.39 7.21 4.13
C PRO A 76 2.09 5.81 3.63
#